data_8c1e14a607980214c5dc15fb0747eca1
#
_entry.id   8c1e14a607980214c5dc15fb0747eca1
#
_cell.length_a   1.000
_cell.length_b   1.000
_cell.length_c   1.000
_cell.angle_alpha   90.00
_cell.angle_beta   90.00
_cell.angle_gamma   90.00
#
_symmetry.space_group_name_H-M   'P 1'
#
loop_
_entity.id
_entity.type
_entity.pdbx_description
1 polymer ?
#
loop_
_entity_poly.entity_id
_entity_poly.type
_entity_poly.pdbx_seq_one_letter_code
_entity_poly.pdbx_strand_id
1 'polypeptide(L)'
;MDFLGVHTMQSQQVGSDESEFLYHAPCNRCGSSDGNSVYSDGHTYCFVCNHYESGGEPDHHHQCETKPMIKGLPVSLKKRKISEEHCRKYRIHKDGDVLRFHYFTKTGQVCAAKVKTKDKDFYWDGKNTDNQLFGQHLFPDKGTRLTIYEGELDAVSGYAALPTWPHVSLPNGAAGAKKDLQKVLDLIQGYEEIVLFFDNDEAGIKATEECAQLFPAGKVKIARLEKYKDASDACQAGELEAIRRAIWDAKTYRPDGIVDAKSLLDKICTPSPPADHEYPFRGLNDRLHGIRYGELITITAGSGIGKSSFCRELAVHLLDNGERVGYLALEESNQRTALGIMSSSVGKALHLGEHTKDELEYAYNSTIANWNLFLFDGFGSYD
;
A
#
# COMPACT_ATOMS: atom_id res chain seq x y z
N MET A 1 33.66 -55.26 6.19
CA MET A 1 34.56 -54.36 5.52
C MET A 1 33.89 -53.01 5.57
N ASP A 2 34.07 -52.34 6.60
CA ASP A 2 35.00 -51.24 6.98
C ASP A 2 34.46 -49.90 6.53
N PHE A 3 33.96 -49.18 7.48
CA PHE A 3 34.50 -48.10 8.28
C PHE A 3 34.68 -46.77 7.49
N LEU A 4 33.85 -45.81 7.85
CA LEU A 4 34.29 -44.42 7.93
C LEU A 4 33.65 -43.76 9.15
N GLY A 5 34.47 -43.37 10.10
CA GLY A 5 34.15 -42.80 11.39
C GLY A 5 33.64 -41.38 11.28
N VAL A 6 32.61 -41.08 12.02
CA VAL A 6 32.17 -39.74 12.35
C VAL A 6 32.80 -39.35 13.67
N HIS A 7 33.71 -38.36 13.61
CA HIS A 7 34.21 -37.66 14.81
C HIS A 7 33.09 -36.79 15.38
N THR A 8 32.53 -37.24 16.45
CA THR A 8 31.73 -36.44 17.39
C THR A 8 32.69 -35.55 18.19
N MET A 9 32.67 -34.27 17.94
CA MET A 9 33.18 -33.28 18.89
C MET A 9 32.19 -33.17 20.04
N GLN A 10 32.62 -33.64 21.21
CA GLN A 10 31.94 -33.40 22.48
C GLN A 10 32.01 -31.89 22.79
N SER A 11 30.88 -31.20 22.74
CA SER A 11 30.71 -29.89 23.37
C SER A 11 30.58 -30.14 24.87
N GLN A 12 31.52 -29.63 25.62
CA GLN A 12 31.44 -29.50 27.06
C GLN A 12 30.24 -28.58 27.40
N GLN A 13 29.27 -29.13 28.09
CA GLN A 13 28.22 -28.37 28.77
C GLN A 13 28.88 -27.55 29.91
N VAL A 14 28.88 -26.23 29.77
CA VAL A 14 29.07 -25.31 30.86
C VAL A 14 27.72 -24.67 31.16
N GLY A 15 27.32 -24.76 32.41
CA GLY A 15 26.19 -24.29 33.15
C GLY A 15 25.15 -23.40 32.46
N SER A 16 23.90 -23.83 32.61
CA SER A 16 22.68 -23.12 32.21
C SER A 16 22.42 -21.94 33.16
N ASP A 17 22.78 -20.75 32.75
CA ASP A 17 22.05 -19.52 33.05
C ASP A 17 21.74 -18.89 31.66
N GLU A 18 20.48 -18.90 31.28
CA GLU A 18 20.01 -18.31 30.01
C GLU A 18 20.14 -16.79 30.12
N SER A 19 21.23 -16.24 29.58
CA SER A 19 21.37 -14.78 29.47
C SER A 19 20.52 -14.28 28.30
N GLU A 20 19.64 -13.33 28.57
CA GLU A 20 18.76 -12.73 27.57
C GLU A 20 19.42 -11.48 26.95
N PHE A 21 19.27 -11.33 25.63
CA PHE A 21 19.67 -10.12 24.92
C PHE A 21 18.87 -8.92 25.40
N LEU A 22 19.54 -7.81 25.72
CA LEU A 22 18.89 -6.59 26.20
C LEU A 22 18.79 -5.52 25.09
N TYR A 23 19.95 -5.09 24.54
CA TYR A 23 20.00 -4.02 23.54
C TYR A 23 21.34 -4.00 22.78
N HIS A 24 21.38 -3.21 21.69
CA HIS A 24 22.61 -2.91 20.97
C HIS A 24 23.24 -1.60 21.47
N ALA A 25 24.57 -1.57 21.52
CA ALA A 25 25.36 -0.43 21.95
C ALA A 25 26.55 -0.17 21.01
N PRO A 26 27.15 1.02 21.04
CA PRO A 26 28.40 1.26 20.33
C PRO A 26 29.52 0.34 20.83
N CYS A 27 30.36 -0.13 19.93
CA CYS A 27 31.51 -0.93 20.25
C CYS A 27 32.74 -0.03 20.45
N ASN A 28 33.28 -0.03 21.65
CA ASN A 28 34.48 0.75 22.00
C ASN A 28 35.75 0.30 21.28
N ARG A 29 35.75 -0.91 20.71
CA ARG A 29 36.93 -1.48 20.05
C ARG A 29 36.99 -1.18 18.56
N CYS A 30 35.84 -1.27 17.84
CA CYS A 30 35.82 -1.07 16.38
C CYS A 30 35.10 0.21 15.96
N GLY A 31 34.50 0.96 16.89
CA GLY A 31 33.78 2.20 16.60
C GLY A 31 32.42 2.02 15.90
N SER A 32 31.91 0.78 15.78
CA SER A 32 30.56 0.55 15.28
C SER A 32 29.54 1.19 16.21
N SER A 33 28.54 1.87 15.68
CA SER A 33 27.53 2.60 16.44
C SER A 33 26.51 1.71 17.17
N ASP A 34 26.35 0.46 16.72
CA ASP A 34 25.30 -0.48 17.16
C ASP A 34 25.71 -1.96 17.11
N GLY A 35 26.99 -2.24 16.78
CA GLY A 35 27.48 -3.60 16.59
C GLY A 35 27.66 -4.43 17.85
N ASN A 36 27.56 -3.82 19.06
CA ASN A 36 27.80 -4.48 20.34
C ASN A 36 26.47 -4.87 21.01
N SER A 37 26.20 -6.18 21.14
CA SER A 37 25.03 -6.70 21.83
C SER A 37 25.30 -6.84 23.32
N VAL A 38 24.43 -6.33 24.16
CA VAL A 38 24.50 -6.38 25.62
C VAL A 38 23.45 -7.38 26.14
N TYR A 39 23.86 -8.24 27.07
CA TYR A 39 23.05 -9.32 27.63
C TYR A 39 22.77 -9.13 29.13
N SER A 40 21.75 -9.84 29.65
CA SER A 40 21.24 -9.67 31.02
C SER A 40 22.23 -10.01 32.13
N ASP A 41 23.22 -10.84 31.84
CA ASP A 41 24.34 -11.19 32.74
C ASP A 41 25.50 -10.21 32.62
N GLY A 42 25.34 -9.12 31.88
CA GLY A 42 26.34 -8.07 31.71
C GLY A 42 27.42 -8.36 30.68
N HIS A 43 27.43 -9.55 30.06
CA HIS A 43 28.37 -9.78 28.97
C HIS A 43 27.97 -9.01 27.72
N THR A 44 28.97 -8.68 26.90
CA THR A 44 28.75 -8.02 25.61
C THR A 44 29.44 -8.76 24.48
N TYR A 45 28.84 -8.73 23.28
CA TYR A 45 29.41 -9.31 22.08
C TYR A 45 29.23 -8.40 20.87
N CYS A 46 30.31 -8.03 20.24
CA CYS A 46 30.28 -7.21 19.03
C CYS A 46 30.29 -8.08 17.77
N PHE A 47 29.21 -8.05 17.00
CA PHE A 47 29.08 -8.81 15.75
C PHE A 47 29.91 -8.24 14.58
N VAL A 48 30.45 -7.02 14.71
CA VAL A 48 31.27 -6.40 13.68
C VAL A 48 32.75 -6.82 13.80
N CYS A 49 33.28 -6.87 15.02
CA CYS A 49 34.68 -7.21 15.24
C CYS A 49 34.90 -8.49 16.08
N ASN A 50 33.83 -9.23 16.37
CA ASN A 50 33.81 -10.46 17.18
C ASN A 50 34.45 -10.29 18.55
N HIS A 51 34.39 -9.08 19.10
CA HIS A 51 34.89 -8.81 20.43
C HIS A 51 33.89 -9.25 21.49
N TYR A 52 34.35 -10.02 22.48
CA TYR A 52 33.57 -10.49 23.61
C TYR A 52 34.16 -9.89 24.91
N GLU A 53 33.29 -9.32 25.74
CA GLU A 53 33.61 -8.91 27.10
C GLU A 53 32.76 -9.73 28.08
N SER A 54 33.42 -10.39 29.06
CA SER A 54 32.70 -11.17 30.07
C SER A 54 31.96 -10.24 31.03
N GLY A 55 30.72 -10.58 31.40
CA GLY A 55 29.96 -9.89 32.43
C GLY A 55 30.66 -10.02 33.77
N GLY A 56 30.95 -8.89 34.42
CA GLY A 56 31.24 -8.85 35.85
C GLY A 56 29.93 -8.84 36.64
N GLU A 57 29.95 -9.18 37.93
CA GLU A 57 28.78 -9.05 38.79
C GLU A 57 28.09 -7.71 38.53
N PRO A 58 26.76 -7.66 38.37
CA PRO A 58 26.08 -6.41 38.10
C PRO A 58 26.31 -5.48 39.29
N ASP A 59 27.13 -4.47 39.08
CA ASP A 59 27.17 -3.33 39.95
C ASP A 59 25.73 -2.77 39.97
N HIS A 60 25.05 -2.96 41.11
CA HIS A 60 23.76 -2.35 41.37
C HIS A 60 23.92 -0.82 41.49
N HIS A 61 24.45 -0.21 40.45
CA HIS A 61 24.20 1.19 40.23
C HIS A 61 22.72 1.31 39.81
N HIS A 62 21.94 1.71 40.78
CA HIS A 62 20.61 2.28 40.58
C HIS A 62 20.53 2.93 39.21
N GLN A 63 19.97 2.21 38.24
CA GLN A 63 19.23 2.90 37.21
C GLN A 63 18.09 3.58 37.98
N CYS A 64 18.33 4.82 38.33
CA CYS A 64 17.27 5.73 38.65
C CYS A 64 16.37 5.71 37.43
N GLU A 65 15.31 4.90 37.46
CA GLU A 65 14.18 5.07 36.59
C GLU A 65 13.63 6.47 36.90
N THR A 66 14.26 7.48 36.30
CA THR A 66 13.68 8.81 36.25
C THR A 66 12.41 8.63 35.49
N LYS A 67 11.29 8.45 36.20
CA LYS A 67 9.97 8.53 35.59
C LYS A 67 9.99 9.75 34.70
N PRO A 68 9.75 9.63 33.40
CA PRO A 68 9.85 10.78 32.52
C PRO A 68 8.87 11.84 33.03
N MET A 69 9.45 12.92 33.56
CA MET A 69 8.68 14.00 34.13
C MET A 69 8.18 14.90 33.01
N ILE A 70 6.93 15.32 33.06
CA ILE A 70 6.40 16.30 32.11
C ILE A 70 7.21 17.58 32.24
N LYS A 71 8.00 17.91 31.21
CA LYS A 71 8.84 19.10 31.13
C LYS A 71 8.19 20.15 30.22
N GLY A 72 8.36 21.43 30.56
CA GLY A 72 7.81 22.54 29.79
C GLY A 72 6.33 22.83 30.09
N LEU A 73 5.75 23.75 29.32
CA LEU A 73 4.37 24.20 29.47
C LEU A 73 3.63 24.09 28.14
N PRO A 74 2.31 23.82 28.15
CA PRO A 74 1.51 23.90 26.95
C PRO A 74 1.49 25.35 26.43
N VAL A 75 1.66 25.53 25.13
CA VAL A 75 1.66 26.84 24.48
C VAL A 75 0.91 26.81 23.17
N SER A 76 0.37 27.95 22.77
CA SER A 76 -0.22 28.08 21.44
C SER A 76 0.85 28.03 20.35
N LEU A 77 0.67 27.17 19.37
CA LEU A 77 1.53 27.06 18.17
C LEU A 77 0.97 27.98 17.06
N LYS A 78 1.18 29.32 17.26
CA LYS A 78 0.57 30.37 16.41
C LYS A 78 0.82 30.15 14.91
N LYS A 79 2.04 29.78 14.51
CA LYS A 79 2.38 29.52 13.10
C LYS A 79 1.58 28.33 12.51
N ARG A 80 1.17 27.37 13.35
CA ARG A 80 0.41 26.19 12.93
C ARG A 80 -1.08 26.31 13.23
N LYS A 81 -1.52 27.45 13.75
CA LYS A 81 -2.91 27.72 14.16
C LYS A 81 -3.50 26.70 15.15
N ILE A 82 -2.63 26.05 15.95
CA ILE A 82 -3.02 25.14 17.01
C ILE A 82 -3.10 25.92 18.32
N SER A 83 -4.24 25.84 19.01
CA SER A 83 -4.46 26.57 20.27
C SER A 83 -3.70 25.94 21.45
N GLU A 84 -3.49 26.70 22.52
CA GLU A 84 -2.93 26.19 23.76
C GLU A 84 -3.80 25.08 24.37
N GLU A 85 -5.12 25.19 24.23
CA GLU A 85 -6.07 24.18 24.73
C GLU A 85 -5.83 22.81 24.05
N HIS A 86 -5.66 22.82 22.72
CA HIS A 86 -5.33 21.60 21.96
C HIS A 86 -3.97 21.03 22.41
N CYS A 87 -2.96 21.87 22.59
CA CYS A 87 -1.65 21.44 23.08
C CYS A 87 -1.75 20.87 24.51
N ARG A 88 -2.55 21.51 25.38
CA ARG A 88 -2.79 21.03 26.75
C ARG A 88 -3.46 19.66 26.76
N LYS A 89 -4.50 19.48 25.92
CA LYS A 89 -5.21 18.21 25.80
C LYS A 89 -4.26 17.08 25.36
N TYR A 90 -3.49 17.31 24.30
CA TYR A 90 -2.57 16.31 23.72
C TYR A 90 -1.23 16.23 24.47
N ARG A 91 -1.04 16.99 25.56
CA ARG A 91 0.22 17.03 26.33
C ARG A 91 1.41 17.40 25.46
N ILE A 92 1.23 18.37 24.57
CA ILE A 92 2.30 19.00 23.80
C ILE A 92 2.80 20.19 24.59
N HIS A 93 4.10 20.14 24.97
CA HIS A 93 4.72 21.18 25.78
C HIS A 93 5.92 21.79 25.09
N LYS A 94 6.12 23.07 25.30
CA LYS A 94 7.33 23.77 24.92
C LYS A 94 8.26 23.87 26.13
N ASP A 95 9.51 23.42 25.95
CA ASP A 95 10.55 23.45 26.95
C ASP A 95 11.76 24.16 26.34
N GLY A 96 11.97 25.44 26.69
CA GLY A 96 12.94 26.29 26.00
C GLY A 96 12.63 26.40 24.50
N ASP A 97 13.55 25.90 23.69
CA ASP A 97 13.46 25.94 22.22
C ASP A 97 12.92 24.67 21.58
N VAL A 98 12.65 23.63 22.39
CA VAL A 98 12.17 22.35 21.88
C VAL A 98 10.67 22.16 22.13
N LEU A 99 10.05 21.35 21.29
CA LEU A 99 8.66 20.92 21.43
C LEU A 99 8.64 19.45 21.84
N ARG A 100 7.93 19.14 22.93
CA ARG A 100 7.83 17.80 23.52
C ARG A 100 6.43 17.24 23.32
N PHE A 101 6.34 16.05 22.73
CA PHE A 101 5.15 15.26 22.55
C PHE A 101 5.17 14.11 23.56
N HIS A 102 4.32 14.15 24.58
CA HIS A 102 4.33 13.16 25.65
C HIS A 102 3.53 11.92 25.26
N TYR A 103 4.12 10.76 25.52
CA TYR A 103 3.52 9.44 25.35
C TYR A 103 3.20 8.82 26.71
N PHE A 104 2.16 8.01 26.73
CA PHE A 104 1.58 7.47 27.93
C PHE A 104 1.55 5.95 27.88
N THR A 105 1.61 5.31 29.04
CA THR A 105 1.32 3.88 29.18
C THR A 105 -0.18 3.63 29.06
N LYS A 106 -0.57 2.36 28.92
CA LYS A 106 -1.98 1.94 28.99
C LYS A 106 -2.68 2.34 30.31
N THR A 107 -1.90 2.52 31.38
CA THR A 107 -2.40 2.97 32.68
C THR A 107 -2.47 4.49 32.81
N GLY A 108 -2.18 5.25 31.76
CA GLY A 108 -2.24 6.71 31.75
C GLY A 108 -1.05 7.42 32.39
N GLN A 109 0.07 6.73 32.64
CA GLN A 109 1.30 7.34 33.16
C GLN A 109 2.20 7.77 31.98
N VAL A 110 2.88 8.92 32.14
CA VAL A 110 3.87 9.36 31.14
C VAL A 110 5.04 8.40 31.13
N CYS A 111 5.37 7.86 29.96
CA CYS A 111 6.51 6.92 29.79
C CYS A 111 7.63 7.51 28.94
N ALA A 112 7.32 8.42 28.00
CA ALA A 112 8.30 9.02 27.12
C ALA A 112 7.84 10.39 26.61
N ALA A 113 8.77 11.15 26.05
CA ALA A 113 8.48 12.30 25.21
C ALA A 113 9.30 12.22 23.92
N LYS A 114 8.65 12.35 22.78
CA LYS A 114 9.34 12.60 21.52
C LYS A 114 9.61 14.09 21.43
N VAL A 115 10.86 14.45 21.24
CA VAL A 115 11.33 15.84 21.32
C VAL A 115 11.74 16.31 19.95
N LYS A 116 11.14 17.43 19.52
CA LYS A 116 11.45 18.10 18.26
C LYS A 116 12.29 19.33 18.52
N THR A 117 13.49 19.41 17.93
CA THR A 117 14.39 20.56 17.99
C THR A 117 13.98 21.65 16.99
N LYS A 118 14.62 22.83 17.08
CA LYS A 118 14.47 23.91 16.09
C LYS A 118 14.91 23.50 14.67
N ASP A 119 15.94 22.66 14.58
CA ASP A 119 16.53 22.18 13.34
C ASP A 119 15.71 21.03 12.70
N LYS A 120 14.54 20.72 13.33
CA LYS A 120 13.61 19.66 12.93
C LYS A 120 14.13 18.24 13.19
N ASP A 121 15.18 18.07 13.97
CA ASP A 121 15.63 16.77 14.46
C ASP A 121 14.69 16.24 15.55
N PHE A 122 14.60 14.92 15.65
CA PHE A 122 13.80 14.24 16.64
C PHE A 122 14.63 13.30 17.48
N TYR A 123 14.40 13.28 18.79
CA TYR A 123 14.93 12.27 19.69
C TYR A 123 13.91 11.89 20.77
N TRP A 124 14.13 10.76 21.42
CA TRP A 124 13.30 10.28 22.51
C TRP A 124 13.91 10.62 23.88
N ASP A 125 13.08 11.17 24.77
CA ASP A 125 13.37 11.33 26.21
C ASP A 125 12.47 10.31 26.94
N GLY A 126 13.06 9.20 27.41
CA GLY A 126 12.33 8.03 27.89
C GLY A 126 12.03 6.98 26.82
N LYS A 127 11.27 5.95 27.17
CA LYS A 127 10.92 4.83 26.28
C LYS A 127 9.41 4.65 26.21
N ASN A 128 8.86 4.61 25.01
CA ASN A 128 7.45 4.26 24.79
C ASN A 128 7.23 2.75 25.00
N THR A 129 7.21 2.33 26.27
CA THR A 129 7.23 0.93 26.69
C THR A 129 6.02 0.13 26.23
N ASP A 130 4.84 0.75 26.22
CA ASP A 130 3.59 0.11 25.82
C ASP A 130 3.30 0.26 24.34
N ASN A 131 4.24 0.83 23.58
CA ASN A 131 4.11 1.10 22.14
C ASN A 131 2.85 1.87 21.73
N GLN A 132 2.33 2.72 22.61
CA GLN A 132 1.11 3.49 22.36
C GLN A 132 1.28 4.47 21.20
N LEU A 133 0.19 4.70 20.47
CA LEU A 133 0.09 5.79 19.52
C LEU A 133 0.00 7.14 20.27
N PHE A 134 0.49 8.21 19.65
CA PHE A 134 0.37 9.54 20.23
C PHE A 134 -1.10 9.94 20.35
N GLY A 135 -1.50 10.41 21.52
CA GLY A 135 -2.89 10.78 21.80
C GLY A 135 -3.81 9.61 22.14
N GLN A 136 -3.35 8.37 22.08
CA GLN A 136 -4.21 7.19 22.35
C GLN A 136 -4.82 7.20 23.74
N HIS A 137 -4.11 7.67 24.76
CA HIS A 137 -4.60 7.80 26.15
C HIS A 137 -5.80 8.72 26.32
N LEU A 138 -6.16 9.52 25.31
CA LEU A 138 -7.28 10.46 25.33
C LEU A 138 -8.61 9.81 24.93
N PHE A 139 -8.57 8.63 24.35
CA PHE A 139 -9.72 7.99 23.72
C PHE A 139 -9.87 6.55 24.19
N PRO A 140 -11.10 6.01 24.19
CA PRO A 140 -11.34 4.61 24.52
C PRO A 140 -10.77 3.67 23.44
N ASP A 141 -10.54 2.40 23.81
CA ASP A 141 -10.02 1.37 22.88
C ASP A 141 -11.10 0.84 21.89
N LYS A 142 -12.29 1.43 21.89
CA LYS A 142 -13.40 1.06 21.01
C LYS A 142 -14.27 2.26 20.66
N GLY A 143 -14.89 2.22 19.50
CA GLY A 143 -15.79 3.28 19.03
C GLY A 143 -16.17 3.08 17.55
N THR A 144 -16.89 4.03 17.01
CA THR A 144 -17.31 3.98 15.61
C THR A 144 -16.15 4.24 14.65
N ARG A 145 -15.30 5.24 14.93
CA ARG A 145 -14.23 5.63 14.01
C ARG A 145 -13.01 6.11 14.76
N LEU A 146 -11.81 5.68 14.30
CA LEU A 146 -10.52 6.17 14.73
C LEU A 146 -9.77 6.73 13.52
N THR A 147 -9.22 7.94 13.62
CA THR A 147 -8.35 8.51 12.58
C THR A 147 -6.89 8.43 13.04
N ILE A 148 -6.03 7.83 12.21
CA ILE A 148 -4.61 7.63 12.46
C ILE A 148 -3.81 8.46 11.46
N TYR A 149 -2.94 9.33 11.98
CA TYR A 149 -2.09 10.23 11.22
C TYR A 149 -0.62 9.76 11.25
N GLU A 150 0.17 10.27 10.33
CA GLU A 150 1.60 10.02 10.32
C GLU A 150 2.33 10.76 11.44
N GLY A 151 2.02 12.04 11.64
CA GLY A 151 2.68 12.93 12.57
C GLY A 151 1.81 13.42 13.73
N GLU A 152 2.44 13.79 14.86
CA GLU A 152 1.76 14.23 16.06
C GLU A 152 0.95 15.53 15.84
N LEU A 153 1.49 16.46 15.06
CA LEU A 153 0.81 17.72 14.78
C LEU A 153 -0.39 17.55 13.84
N ASP A 154 -0.37 16.50 13.00
CA ASP A 154 -1.48 16.14 12.12
C ASP A 154 -2.67 15.60 12.93
N ALA A 155 -2.40 14.76 13.91
CA ALA A 155 -3.44 14.28 14.84
C ALA A 155 -4.12 15.43 15.59
N VAL A 156 -3.33 16.40 16.06
CA VAL A 156 -3.87 17.59 16.74
C VAL A 156 -4.64 18.51 15.78
N SER A 157 -4.20 18.63 14.53
CA SER A 157 -4.89 19.38 13.49
C SER A 157 -6.21 18.72 13.11
N GLY A 158 -6.24 17.38 13.05
CA GLY A 158 -7.46 16.60 12.88
C GLY A 158 -8.43 16.80 14.04
N TYR A 159 -7.95 16.78 15.28
CA TYR A 159 -8.76 17.08 16.45
C TYR A 159 -9.31 18.52 16.45
N ALA A 160 -8.52 19.50 16.02
CA ALA A 160 -8.98 20.88 15.88
C ALA A 160 -10.10 21.02 14.83
N ALA A 161 -10.05 20.21 13.77
CA ALA A 161 -11.08 20.19 12.74
C ALA A 161 -12.35 19.43 13.16
N LEU A 162 -12.20 18.32 13.93
CA LEU A 162 -13.29 17.41 14.30
C LEU A 162 -13.12 16.88 15.74
N PRO A 163 -13.33 17.69 16.77
CA PRO A 163 -12.97 17.37 18.16
C PRO A 163 -13.81 16.25 18.80
N THR A 164 -14.88 15.82 18.16
CA THR A 164 -15.77 14.75 18.65
C THR A 164 -15.25 13.34 18.35
N TRP A 165 -14.23 13.22 17.51
CA TRP A 165 -13.70 11.93 17.08
C TRP A 165 -12.30 11.67 17.63
N PRO A 166 -11.91 10.39 17.77
CA PRO A 166 -10.55 10.00 18.11
C PRO A 166 -9.57 10.29 16.99
N HIS A 167 -8.48 10.99 17.35
CA HIS A 167 -7.36 11.32 16.46
C HIS A 167 -6.04 10.94 17.15
N VAL A 168 -5.29 10.07 16.54
CA VAL A 168 -4.01 9.57 17.05
C VAL A 168 -2.95 9.60 15.96
N SER A 169 -1.67 9.53 16.30
CA SER A 169 -0.63 9.42 15.30
C SER A 169 0.41 8.36 15.62
N LEU A 170 1.16 7.99 14.57
CA LEU A 170 2.27 7.05 14.64
C LEU A 170 3.44 7.68 15.43
N PRO A 171 4.15 6.89 16.27
CA PRO A 171 5.35 7.39 16.96
C PRO A 171 6.56 7.56 16.04
N ASN A 172 6.68 6.76 14.97
CA ASN A 172 7.88 6.71 14.12
C ASN A 172 7.61 7.12 12.64
N GLY A 173 6.46 7.75 12.35
CA GLY A 173 6.10 8.20 11.00
C GLY A 173 5.93 7.06 10.00
N ALA A 174 5.99 7.39 8.69
CA ALA A 174 5.75 6.44 7.60
C ALA A 174 6.67 5.22 7.62
N ALA A 175 7.97 5.42 7.88
CA ALA A 175 8.97 4.34 7.85
C ALA A 175 8.72 3.23 8.89
N GLY A 176 8.13 3.59 10.03
CA GLY A 176 7.78 2.66 11.12
C GLY A 176 6.32 2.23 11.13
N ALA A 177 5.48 2.77 10.28
CA ALA A 177 4.02 2.73 10.36
C ALA A 177 3.44 1.33 10.55
N LYS A 178 3.79 0.41 9.67
CA LYS A 178 3.29 -0.97 9.73
C LYS A 178 3.67 -1.66 11.05
N LYS A 179 4.93 -1.53 11.47
CA LYS A 179 5.44 -2.14 12.71
C LYS A 179 4.78 -1.53 13.94
N ASP A 180 4.55 -0.22 13.94
CA ASP A 180 3.90 0.48 15.05
C ASP A 180 2.42 0.08 15.17
N LEU A 181 1.69 -0.01 14.04
CA LEU A 181 0.31 -0.46 14.06
C LEU A 181 0.15 -1.92 14.45
N GLN A 182 1.06 -2.80 14.02
CA GLN A 182 1.06 -4.21 14.44
C GLN A 182 1.11 -4.38 15.95
N LYS A 183 1.88 -3.54 16.67
CA LYS A 183 2.03 -3.61 18.13
C LYS A 183 0.78 -3.18 18.91
N VAL A 184 -0.05 -2.34 18.31
CA VAL A 184 -1.29 -1.81 18.93
C VAL A 184 -2.55 -2.34 18.27
N LEU A 185 -2.43 -3.31 17.37
CA LEU A 185 -3.53 -3.80 16.57
C LEU A 185 -4.72 -4.25 17.43
N ASP A 186 -4.47 -4.98 18.51
CA ASP A 186 -5.50 -5.46 19.44
C ASP A 186 -6.29 -4.31 20.09
N LEU A 187 -5.63 -3.16 20.34
CA LEU A 187 -6.27 -2.00 20.96
C LEU A 187 -7.15 -1.24 19.96
N ILE A 188 -6.71 -1.12 18.71
CA ILE A 188 -7.42 -0.34 17.69
C ILE A 188 -8.48 -1.16 16.94
N GLN A 189 -8.45 -2.48 17.04
CA GLN A 189 -9.48 -3.36 16.44
C GLN A 189 -10.89 -3.15 17.01
N GLY A 190 -11.02 -2.59 18.20
CA GLY A 190 -12.30 -2.25 18.82
C GLY A 190 -13.10 -1.15 18.10
N TYR A 191 -12.49 -0.43 17.16
CA TYR A 191 -13.18 0.55 16.33
C TYR A 191 -13.85 -0.12 15.12
N GLU A 192 -15.03 0.37 14.73
CA GLU A 192 -15.75 -0.14 13.55
C GLU A 192 -15.03 0.26 12.25
N GLU A 193 -14.54 1.51 12.18
CA GLU A 193 -13.80 2.06 11.04
C GLU A 193 -12.46 2.65 11.48
N ILE A 194 -11.42 2.41 10.69
CA ILE A 194 -10.10 3.02 10.83
C ILE A 194 -9.86 3.93 9.63
N VAL A 195 -9.64 5.21 9.86
CA VAL A 195 -9.26 6.16 8.80
C VAL A 195 -7.75 6.38 8.85
N LEU A 196 -7.04 5.97 7.82
CA LEU A 196 -5.62 6.28 7.63
C LEU A 196 -5.51 7.62 6.90
N PHE A 197 -4.85 8.59 7.54
CA PHE A 197 -4.67 9.93 7.03
C PHE A 197 -3.19 10.31 7.09
N PHE A 198 -2.37 9.65 6.25
CA PHE A 198 -0.94 9.86 6.17
C PHE A 198 -0.60 10.93 5.14
N ASP A 199 0.66 11.35 5.11
CA ASP A 199 1.15 12.37 4.19
C ASP A 199 0.88 11.98 2.74
N ASN A 200 0.61 13.00 1.91
CA ASN A 200 0.32 12.79 0.49
C ASN A 200 1.61 12.83 -0.36
N ASP A 201 2.67 12.17 0.13
CA ASP A 201 3.90 11.93 -0.59
C ASP A 201 4.11 10.42 -0.84
N GLU A 202 5.14 10.05 -1.58
CA GLU A 202 5.40 8.66 -1.97
C GLU A 202 5.55 7.73 -0.75
N ALA A 203 6.24 8.17 0.30
CA ALA A 203 6.44 7.39 1.52
C ALA A 203 5.13 7.19 2.29
N GLY A 204 4.32 8.25 2.45
CA GLY A 204 3.02 8.18 3.12
C GLY A 204 2.00 7.35 2.34
N ILE A 205 2.01 7.41 0.99
CA ILE A 205 1.16 6.57 0.14
C ILE A 205 1.50 5.09 0.32
N LYS A 206 2.77 4.73 0.21
CA LYS A 206 3.24 3.36 0.40
C LYS A 206 2.91 2.83 1.81
N ALA A 207 3.21 3.63 2.83
CA ALA A 207 2.90 3.28 4.21
C ALA A 207 1.39 3.08 4.44
N THR A 208 0.53 3.90 3.79
CA THR A 208 -0.92 3.76 3.85
C THR A 208 -1.37 2.39 3.32
N GLU A 209 -0.86 1.97 2.17
CA GLU A 209 -1.20 0.69 1.55
C GLU A 209 -0.73 -0.50 2.39
N GLU A 210 0.51 -0.44 2.89
CA GLU A 210 1.05 -1.48 3.75
C GLU A 210 0.30 -1.62 5.09
N CYS A 211 -0.12 -0.49 5.68
CA CYS A 211 -0.89 -0.46 6.92
C CYS A 211 -2.33 -0.91 6.72
N ALA A 212 -2.96 -0.56 5.60
CA ALA A 212 -4.33 -0.94 5.31
C ALA A 212 -4.51 -2.47 5.21
N GLN A 213 -3.47 -3.19 4.77
CA GLN A 213 -3.47 -4.65 4.69
C GLN A 213 -3.46 -5.36 6.06
N LEU A 214 -3.21 -4.64 7.15
CA LEU A 214 -3.25 -5.22 8.51
C LEU A 214 -4.68 -5.46 9.01
N PHE A 215 -5.66 -4.90 8.33
CA PHE A 215 -7.05 -4.91 8.78
C PHE A 215 -7.95 -5.73 7.83
N PRO A 216 -9.08 -6.24 8.34
CA PRO A 216 -10.06 -6.89 7.49
C PRO A 216 -10.58 -5.97 6.38
N ALA A 217 -10.95 -6.56 5.24
CA ALA A 217 -11.52 -5.83 4.11
C ALA A 217 -12.74 -5.00 4.53
N GLY A 218 -12.78 -3.75 4.06
CA GLY A 218 -13.87 -2.82 4.35
C GLY A 218 -13.75 -2.03 5.66
N LYS A 219 -12.83 -2.41 6.57
CA LYS A 219 -12.63 -1.71 7.85
C LYS A 219 -11.82 -0.43 7.72
N VAL A 220 -10.90 -0.38 6.78
CA VAL A 220 -10.01 0.78 6.57
C VAL A 220 -10.56 1.71 5.51
N LYS A 221 -10.52 2.99 5.82
CA LYS A 221 -10.74 4.08 4.88
C LYS A 221 -9.49 4.92 4.75
N ILE A 222 -9.25 5.50 3.58
CA ILE A 222 -8.12 6.37 3.30
C ILE A 222 -8.64 7.78 3.10
N ALA A 223 -8.17 8.70 3.95
CA ALA A 223 -8.39 10.14 3.79
C ALA A 223 -7.19 10.76 3.07
N ARG A 224 -7.46 11.69 2.13
CA ARG A 224 -6.44 12.45 1.40
C ARG A 224 -6.88 13.88 1.21
N LEU A 225 -5.90 14.79 1.19
CA LEU A 225 -6.09 16.20 0.83
C LEU A 225 -5.57 16.41 -0.59
N GLU A 226 -6.36 17.04 -1.45
CA GLU A 226 -5.96 17.33 -2.83
C GLU A 226 -4.91 18.45 -2.90
N LYS A 227 -5.02 19.44 -2.01
CA LYS A 227 -4.26 20.68 -2.07
C LYS A 227 -3.08 20.74 -1.10
N TYR A 228 -3.10 19.96 -0.02
CA TYR A 228 -2.12 20.01 1.05
C TYR A 228 -1.41 18.66 1.19
N LYS A 229 -0.15 18.72 1.63
CA LYS A 229 0.64 17.53 1.86
C LYS A 229 0.07 16.71 3.04
N ASP A 230 -0.25 17.40 4.13
CA ASP A 230 -0.69 16.81 5.39
C ASP A 230 -1.77 17.65 6.08
N ALA A 231 -2.35 17.12 7.16
CA ALA A 231 -3.39 17.81 7.92
C ALA A 231 -2.87 19.05 8.66
N SER A 232 -1.61 19.05 9.08
CA SER A 232 -0.98 20.20 9.74
C SER A 232 -0.78 21.38 8.78
N ASP A 233 -0.43 21.14 7.52
CA ASP A 233 -0.31 22.16 6.50
C ASP A 233 -1.69 22.78 6.17
N ALA A 234 -2.73 21.96 6.06
CA ALA A 234 -4.10 22.45 5.89
C ALA A 234 -4.57 23.29 7.10
N CYS A 235 -4.26 22.85 8.32
CA CYS A 235 -4.55 23.62 9.53
C CYS A 235 -3.81 24.96 9.56
N GLN A 236 -2.53 24.96 9.18
CA GLN A 236 -1.71 26.18 9.08
C GLN A 236 -2.28 27.16 8.04
N ALA A 237 -2.82 26.66 6.94
CA ALA A 237 -3.54 27.48 5.97
C ALA A 237 -4.87 28.02 6.52
N GLY A 238 -5.44 27.39 7.54
CA GLY A 238 -6.76 27.72 8.13
C GLY A 238 -7.91 26.95 7.53
N GLU A 239 -7.60 25.89 6.76
CA GLU A 239 -8.55 25.07 6.01
C GLU A 239 -9.01 23.85 6.81
N LEU A 240 -9.52 24.07 8.03
CA LEU A 240 -10.01 22.98 8.89
C LEU A 240 -11.18 22.22 8.24
N GLU A 241 -11.98 22.90 7.41
CA GLU A 241 -13.06 22.27 6.67
C GLU A 241 -12.55 21.25 5.65
N ALA A 242 -11.39 21.49 5.02
CA ALA A 242 -10.78 20.52 4.11
C ALA A 242 -10.37 19.24 4.85
N ILE A 243 -9.83 19.36 6.07
CA ILE A 243 -9.49 18.20 6.92
C ILE A 243 -10.78 17.43 7.27
N ARG A 244 -11.83 18.13 7.68
CA ARG A 244 -13.12 17.51 8.03
C ARG A 244 -13.71 16.75 6.86
N ARG A 245 -13.75 17.36 5.66
CA ARG A 245 -14.23 16.71 4.44
C ARG A 245 -13.40 15.48 4.08
N ALA A 246 -12.08 15.60 4.12
CA ALA A 246 -11.20 14.47 3.84
C ALA A 246 -11.49 13.24 4.72
N ILE A 247 -11.82 13.47 6.01
CA ILE A 247 -12.18 12.40 6.95
C ILE A 247 -13.57 11.82 6.63
N TRP A 248 -14.56 12.69 6.30
CA TRP A 248 -15.91 12.25 5.97
C TRP A 248 -15.98 11.50 4.65
N ASP A 249 -15.28 11.99 3.63
CA ASP A 249 -15.25 11.46 2.26
C ASP A 249 -14.17 10.38 2.08
N ALA A 250 -13.55 9.94 3.18
CA ALA A 250 -12.52 8.91 3.16
C ALA A 250 -13.01 7.65 2.46
N LYS A 251 -12.26 7.21 1.44
CA LYS A 251 -12.62 6.07 0.58
C LYS A 251 -12.20 4.77 1.24
N THR A 252 -13.10 3.80 1.24
CA THR A 252 -12.79 2.45 1.73
C THR A 252 -11.60 1.89 0.96
N TYR A 253 -10.56 1.46 1.69
CA TYR A 253 -9.44 0.74 1.10
C TYR A 253 -9.90 -0.60 0.57
N ARG A 254 -9.55 -0.88 -0.66
CA ARG A 254 -9.85 -2.15 -1.33
C ARG A 254 -8.54 -2.67 -1.90
N PRO A 255 -8.06 -3.85 -1.48
CA PRO A 255 -7.00 -4.52 -2.21
C PRO A 255 -7.42 -4.67 -3.67
N ASP A 256 -6.49 -4.55 -4.58
CA ASP A 256 -6.77 -4.60 -6.01
C ASP A 256 -7.66 -5.80 -6.36
N GLY A 257 -8.79 -5.52 -6.99
CA GLY A 257 -9.75 -6.52 -7.45
C GLY A 257 -10.75 -7.05 -6.41
N ILE A 258 -10.65 -6.73 -5.11
CA ILE A 258 -11.61 -7.21 -4.10
C ILE A 258 -12.67 -6.15 -3.84
N VAL A 259 -13.94 -6.47 -4.12
CA VAL A 259 -15.10 -5.61 -3.85
C VAL A 259 -16.10 -6.36 -2.98
N ASP A 260 -16.56 -5.72 -1.89
CA ASP A 260 -17.66 -6.26 -1.10
C ASP A 260 -18.96 -6.22 -1.91
N ALA A 261 -19.54 -7.41 -2.18
CA ALA A 261 -20.76 -7.53 -2.95
C ALA A 261 -21.95 -6.73 -2.38
N LYS A 262 -21.98 -6.52 -1.06
CA LYS A 262 -23.03 -5.70 -0.42
C LYS A 262 -22.99 -4.24 -0.88
N SER A 263 -21.82 -3.72 -1.30
CA SER A 263 -21.67 -2.34 -1.79
C SER A 263 -22.09 -2.17 -3.26
N LEU A 264 -22.52 -3.23 -3.93
CA LEU A 264 -22.83 -3.21 -5.36
C LEU A 264 -24.30 -2.93 -5.68
N LEU A 265 -25.18 -2.71 -4.68
CA LEU A 265 -26.63 -2.56 -4.91
C LEU A 265 -26.93 -1.52 -5.99
N ASP A 266 -26.39 -0.31 -5.89
CA ASP A 266 -26.63 0.74 -6.88
C ASP A 266 -26.14 0.37 -8.29
N LYS A 267 -24.98 -0.33 -8.35
CA LYS A 267 -24.45 -0.84 -9.63
C LYS A 267 -25.31 -1.96 -10.23
N ILE A 268 -25.83 -2.85 -9.38
CA ILE A 268 -26.70 -3.95 -9.79
C ILE A 268 -28.02 -3.40 -10.34
N CYS A 269 -28.55 -2.34 -9.73
CA CYS A 269 -29.78 -1.69 -10.16
C CYS A 269 -29.61 -0.80 -11.40
N THR A 270 -28.35 -0.49 -11.79
CA THR A 270 -28.10 0.28 -13.02
C THR A 270 -28.25 -0.63 -14.24
N PRO A 271 -29.07 -0.29 -15.23
CA PRO A 271 -29.21 -1.07 -16.46
C PRO A 271 -27.84 -1.24 -17.15
N SER A 272 -27.58 -2.43 -17.68
CA SER A 272 -26.39 -2.66 -18.51
C SER A 272 -26.41 -1.73 -19.72
N PRO A 273 -25.28 -1.14 -20.13
CA PRO A 273 -25.20 -0.32 -21.33
C PRO A 273 -25.60 -1.16 -22.57
N PRO A 274 -26.17 -0.52 -23.61
CA PRO A 274 -26.43 -1.20 -24.88
C PRO A 274 -25.12 -1.77 -25.45
N ALA A 275 -25.25 -2.72 -26.39
CA ALA A 275 -24.08 -3.22 -27.10
C ALA A 275 -23.48 -2.12 -27.99
N ASP A 276 -22.15 -2.10 -28.10
CA ASP A 276 -21.41 -1.18 -28.96
C ASP A 276 -21.54 -1.64 -30.43
N HIS A 277 -21.56 -2.97 -30.67
CA HIS A 277 -21.68 -3.59 -31.97
C HIS A 277 -22.56 -4.84 -31.94
N GLU A 278 -23.14 -5.19 -33.07
CA GLU A 278 -23.76 -6.50 -33.28
C GLU A 278 -22.70 -7.50 -33.77
N TYR A 279 -22.96 -8.78 -33.58
CA TYR A 279 -22.24 -9.85 -34.29
C TYR A 279 -22.72 -9.92 -35.73
N PRO A 280 -21.86 -10.36 -36.69
CA PRO A 280 -22.30 -10.62 -38.05
C PRO A 280 -23.28 -11.80 -38.14
N PHE A 281 -23.55 -12.48 -37.07
CA PHE A 281 -24.39 -13.66 -36.96
C PHE A 281 -25.61 -13.40 -36.06
N ARG A 282 -26.79 -13.34 -36.66
CA ARG A 282 -28.04 -13.06 -35.95
C ARG A 282 -28.27 -13.95 -34.74
N GLY A 283 -27.99 -15.27 -34.84
CA GLY A 283 -28.20 -16.21 -33.75
C GLY A 283 -27.28 -15.95 -32.51
N LEU A 284 -26.16 -15.23 -32.70
CA LEU A 284 -25.33 -14.77 -31.59
C LEU A 284 -25.93 -13.52 -30.96
N ASN A 285 -26.44 -12.59 -31.74
CA ASN A 285 -27.10 -11.39 -31.21
C ASN A 285 -28.32 -11.74 -30.37
N ASP A 286 -29.13 -12.71 -30.83
CA ASP A 286 -30.30 -13.18 -30.09
C ASP A 286 -29.95 -13.77 -28.70
N ARG A 287 -28.72 -14.27 -28.53
CA ARG A 287 -28.26 -14.93 -27.27
C ARG A 287 -27.32 -14.09 -26.43
N LEU A 288 -26.42 -13.34 -27.06
CA LEU A 288 -25.36 -12.58 -26.39
C LEU A 288 -25.67 -11.08 -26.33
N HIS A 289 -26.71 -10.63 -27.07
CA HIS A 289 -27.13 -9.23 -27.10
C HIS A 289 -26.06 -8.26 -27.59
N GLY A 290 -25.21 -8.71 -28.55
CA GLY A 290 -24.15 -7.90 -29.16
C GLY A 290 -22.82 -7.96 -28.44
N ILE A 291 -21.88 -7.11 -28.87
CA ILE A 291 -20.50 -7.00 -28.43
C ILE A 291 -20.33 -5.69 -27.64
N ARG A 292 -19.63 -5.72 -26.52
CA ARG A 292 -19.34 -4.53 -25.70
C ARG A 292 -17.84 -4.37 -25.49
N TYR A 293 -17.37 -3.13 -25.43
CA TYR A 293 -16.00 -2.86 -25.04
C TYR A 293 -15.72 -3.35 -23.61
N GLY A 294 -14.52 -3.90 -23.41
CA GLY A 294 -14.09 -4.44 -22.12
C GLY A 294 -14.51 -5.89 -21.85
N GLU A 295 -15.24 -6.54 -22.78
CA GLU A 295 -15.60 -7.96 -22.66
C GLU A 295 -14.50 -8.86 -23.20
N LEU A 296 -14.28 -10.01 -22.54
CA LEU A 296 -13.46 -11.12 -23.04
C LEU A 296 -14.36 -12.20 -23.64
N ILE A 297 -14.24 -12.41 -24.94
CA ILE A 297 -15.00 -13.44 -25.67
C ILE A 297 -14.08 -14.61 -25.98
N THR A 298 -14.38 -15.78 -25.45
CA THR A 298 -13.61 -17.01 -25.71
C THR A 298 -14.34 -17.90 -26.69
N ILE A 299 -13.67 -18.22 -27.83
CA ILE A 299 -14.21 -19.10 -28.87
C ILE A 299 -13.43 -20.42 -28.81
N THR A 300 -14.15 -21.53 -28.61
CA THR A 300 -13.56 -22.86 -28.61
C THR A 300 -14.28 -23.77 -29.57
N ALA A 301 -13.53 -24.59 -30.27
CA ALA A 301 -14.04 -25.61 -31.18
C ALA A 301 -12.95 -26.65 -31.49
N GLY A 302 -13.32 -27.80 -32.02
CA GLY A 302 -12.38 -28.80 -32.51
C GLY A 302 -11.48 -28.27 -33.62
N SER A 303 -10.39 -29.00 -33.93
CA SER A 303 -9.50 -28.65 -35.03
C SER A 303 -10.25 -28.73 -36.37
N GLY A 304 -10.01 -27.78 -37.29
CA GLY A 304 -10.59 -27.77 -38.63
C GLY A 304 -12.05 -27.30 -38.73
N ILE A 305 -12.74 -26.96 -37.63
CA ILE A 305 -14.18 -26.56 -37.66
C ILE A 305 -14.37 -25.11 -38.09
N GLY A 306 -13.33 -24.31 -38.24
CA GLY A 306 -13.43 -22.95 -38.77
C GLY A 306 -13.29 -21.82 -37.71
N LYS A 307 -12.64 -22.03 -36.59
CA LYS A 307 -12.36 -20.98 -35.57
C LYS A 307 -11.71 -19.73 -36.19
N SER A 308 -10.67 -19.94 -36.99
CA SER A 308 -9.95 -18.82 -37.65
C SER A 308 -10.83 -18.10 -38.66
N SER A 309 -11.69 -18.83 -39.38
CA SER A 309 -12.67 -18.23 -40.33
C SER A 309 -13.69 -17.38 -39.61
N PHE A 310 -14.20 -17.85 -38.46
CA PHE A 310 -15.11 -17.08 -37.62
C PHE A 310 -14.44 -15.79 -37.08
N CYS A 311 -13.18 -15.88 -36.60
CA CYS A 311 -12.46 -14.71 -36.12
C CYS A 311 -12.19 -13.70 -37.25
N ARG A 312 -11.88 -14.16 -38.46
CA ARG A 312 -11.69 -13.30 -39.64
C ARG A 312 -12.97 -12.61 -40.04
N GLU A 313 -14.09 -13.31 -40.06
CA GLU A 313 -15.41 -12.76 -40.34
C GLU A 313 -15.80 -11.68 -39.33
N LEU A 314 -15.57 -11.93 -38.02
CA LEU A 314 -15.81 -10.95 -36.98
C LEU A 314 -14.89 -9.73 -37.14
N ALA A 315 -13.62 -9.94 -37.47
CA ALA A 315 -12.67 -8.85 -37.69
C ALA A 315 -13.11 -7.97 -38.89
N VAL A 316 -13.51 -8.57 -40.02
CA VAL A 316 -14.02 -7.85 -41.18
C VAL A 316 -15.28 -7.04 -40.80
N HIS A 317 -16.21 -7.65 -40.09
CA HIS A 317 -17.43 -6.97 -39.67
C HIS A 317 -17.13 -5.72 -38.81
N LEU A 318 -16.19 -5.81 -37.83
CA LEU A 318 -15.80 -4.67 -37.03
C LEU A 318 -15.04 -3.61 -37.83
N LEU A 319 -14.16 -4.01 -38.74
CA LEU A 319 -13.43 -3.10 -39.65
C LEU A 319 -14.35 -2.34 -40.59
N ASP A 320 -15.38 -3.01 -41.15
CA ASP A 320 -16.39 -2.38 -42.00
C ASP A 320 -17.28 -1.40 -41.25
N ASN A 321 -17.43 -1.59 -39.92
CA ASN A 321 -18.08 -0.62 -39.03
C ASN A 321 -17.14 0.50 -38.54
N GLY A 322 -15.93 0.59 -39.11
CA GLY A 322 -14.98 1.67 -38.83
C GLY A 322 -14.10 1.46 -37.56
N GLU A 323 -14.18 0.29 -36.97
CA GLU A 323 -13.41 -0.03 -35.76
C GLU A 323 -11.92 -0.23 -36.03
N ARG A 324 -11.14 -0.09 -34.98
CA ARG A 324 -9.70 -0.37 -34.97
C ARG A 324 -9.47 -1.78 -34.45
N VAL A 325 -8.97 -2.69 -35.30
CA VAL A 325 -8.78 -4.09 -34.96
C VAL A 325 -7.28 -4.44 -34.90
N GLY A 326 -6.82 -4.93 -33.74
CA GLY A 326 -5.53 -5.61 -33.59
C GLY A 326 -5.74 -7.13 -33.74
N TYR A 327 -5.08 -7.76 -34.72
CA TYR A 327 -5.21 -9.20 -34.96
C TYR A 327 -3.87 -9.90 -34.72
N LEU A 328 -3.82 -10.80 -33.73
CA LEU A 328 -2.66 -11.57 -33.34
C LEU A 328 -2.83 -13.03 -33.79
N ALA A 329 -2.20 -13.42 -34.90
CA ALA A 329 -2.19 -14.79 -35.40
C ALA A 329 -0.87 -15.45 -34.99
N LEU A 330 -0.88 -16.31 -33.97
CA LEU A 330 0.34 -16.94 -33.44
C LEU A 330 0.81 -18.17 -34.23
N GLU A 331 0.00 -18.66 -35.15
CA GLU A 331 0.28 -19.85 -35.98
C GLU A 331 0.46 -19.53 -37.46
N GLU A 332 0.25 -18.27 -37.87
CA GLU A 332 0.27 -17.86 -39.27
C GLU A 332 1.16 -16.64 -39.48
N SER A 333 1.80 -16.52 -40.65
CA SER A 333 2.50 -15.30 -41.05
C SER A 333 1.52 -14.14 -41.27
N ASN A 334 1.98 -12.89 -41.08
CA ASN A 334 1.17 -11.69 -41.33
C ASN A 334 0.60 -11.64 -42.77
N GLN A 335 1.39 -12.10 -43.76
CA GLN A 335 0.94 -12.20 -45.13
C GLN A 335 -0.26 -13.16 -45.26
N ARG A 336 -0.19 -14.35 -44.67
CA ARG A 336 -1.26 -15.34 -44.71
C ARG A 336 -2.51 -14.85 -43.95
N THR A 337 -2.32 -14.21 -42.83
CA THR A 337 -3.40 -13.58 -42.06
C THR A 337 -4.09 -12.49 -42.86
N ALA A 338 -3.32 -11.57 -43.47
CA ALA A 338 -3.88 -10.52 -44.33
C ALA A 338 -4.70 -11.08 -45.51
N LEU A 339 -4.11 -12.06 -46.24
CA LEU A 339 -4.82 -12.76 -47.34
C LEU A 339 -6.10 -13.43 -46.83
N GLY A 340 -6.08 -14.04 -45.63
CA GLY A 340 -7.24 -14.68 -45.02
C GLY A 340 -8.34 -13.70 -44.63
N ILE A 341 -7.99 -12.53 -44.10
CA ILE A 341 -8.97 -11.47 -43.75
C ILE A 341 -9.55 -10.85 -45.03
N MET A 342 -8.72 -10.52 -46.04
CA MET A 342 -9.22 -10.04 -47.35
C MET A 342 -10.15 -11.06 -47.98
N SER A 343 -9.82 -12.38 -47.90
CA SER A 343 -10.64 -13.45 -48.44
C SER A 343 -12.07 -13.45 -47.89
N SER A 344 -12.20 -13.20 -46.56
CA SER A 344 -13.51 -13.13 -45.92
C SER A 344 -14.38 -11.97 -46.47
N SER A 345 -13.75 -10.82 -46.77
CA SER A 345 -14.44 -9.65 -47.30
C SER A 345 -14.81 -9.81 -48.78
N VAL A 346 -13.85 -10.25 -49.62
CA VAL A 346 -14.10 -10.33 -51.08
C VAL A 346 -14.78 -11.62 -51.52
N GLY A 347 -15.03 -12.56 -50.61
CA GLY A 347 -15.68 -13.84 -50.91
C GLY A 347 -14.87 -14.79 -51.80
N LYS A 348 -13.53 -14.59 -51.92
CA LYS A 348 -12.62 -15.39 -52.73
C LYS A 348 -11.43 -15.87 -51.89
N ALA A 349 -11.09 -17.15 -51.95
CA ALA A 349 -10.01 -17.74 -51.13
C ALA A 349 -8.62 -17.31 -51.61
N LEU A 350 -8.20 -16.06 -51.34
CA LEU A 350 -6.92 -15.47 -51.74
C LEU A 350 -5.70 -16.13 -51.07
N HIS A 351 -5.86 -16.84 -49.97
CA HIS A 351 -4.86 -17.59 -49.27
C HIS A 351 -4.61 -19.00 -49.83
N LEU A 352 -5.38 -19.40 -50.83
CA LEU A 352 -5.33 -20.70 -51.51
C LEU A 352 -5.24 -20.50 -53.02
N GLY A 353 -4.34 -21.26 -53.66
CA GLY A 353 -4.23 -21.24 -55.11
C GLY A 353 -3.35 -20.12 -55.69
N GLU A 354 -3.38 -19.99 -57.02
CA GLU A 354 -2.64 -18.95 -57.74
C GLU A 354 -3.56 -17.76 -58.03
N HIS A 355 -3.05 -16.55 -57.78
CA HIS A 355 -3.73 -15.29 -58.02
C HIS A 355 -2.83 -14.34 -58.79
N THR A 356 -3.39 -13.57 -59.69
CA THR A 356 -2.67 -12.51 -60.38
C THR A 356 -2.40 -11.34 -59.45
N LYS A 357 -1.35 -10.58 -59.75
CA LYS A 357 -1.02 -9.37 -58.99
C LYS A 357 -2.22 -8.38 -59.00
N ASP A 358 -2.83 -8.23 -60.12
CA ASP A 358 -4.00 -7.29 -60.26
C ASP A 358 -5.18 -7.70 -59.37
N GLU A 359 -5.46 -8.99 -59.23
CA GLU A 359 -6.48 -9.50 -58.31
C GLU A 359 -6.15 -9.21 -56.84
N LEU A 360 -4.89 -9.38 -56.43
CA LEU A 360 -4.44 -9.09 -55.07
C LEU A 360 -4.43 -7.59 -54.78
N GLU A 361 -4.01 -6.76 -55.74
CA GLU A 361 -4.05 -5.30 -55.61
C GLU A 361 -5.49 -4.78 -55.53
N TYR A 362 -6.40 -5.34 -56.30
CA TYR A 362 -7.82 -4.99 -56.19
C TYR A 362 -8.37 -5.33 -54.81
N ALA A 363 -8.14 -6.54 -54.34
CA ALA A 363 -8.58 -6.96 -53.01
C ALA A 363 -7.99 -6.07 -51.90
N TYR A 364 -6.70 -5.74 -51.96
CA TYR A 364 -6.03 -4.87 -51.04
C TYR A 364 -6.66 -3.45 -51.03
N ASN A 365 -6.82 -2.85 -52.19
CA ASN A 365 -7.37 -1.50 -52.31
C ASN A 365 -8.87 -1.41 -51.89
N SER A 366 -9.61 -2.50 -52.00
CA SER A 366 -11.03 -2.54 -51.57
C SER A 366 -11.19 -2.88 -50.09
N THR A 367 -10.13 -3.27 -49.38
CA THR A 367 -10.16 -3.77 -47.99
C THR A 367 -9.09 -3.10 -47.11
N ILE A 368 -7.93 -3.72 -46.93
CA ILE A 368 -6.87 -3.34 -45.96
C ILE A 368 -6.40 -1.89 -46.15
N ALA A 369 -6.36 -1.39 -47.37
CA ALA A 369 -5.98 -0.01 -47.65
C ALA A 369 -6.91 1.03 -46.97
N ASN A 370 -8.15 0.65 -46.64
CA ASN A 370 -9.16 1.51 -46.02
C ASN A 370 -9.48 1.17 -44.57
N TRP A 371 -8.97 0.06 -44.06
CA TRP A 371 -9.28 -0.43 -42.71
C TRP A 371 -8.21 -0.02 -41.67
N ASN A 372 -8.63 0.14 -40.45
CA ASN A 372 -7.73 0.32 -39.30
C ASN A 372 -7.29 -1.04 -38.72
N LEU A 373 -6.64 -1.86 -39.55
CA LEU A 373 -6.15 -3.21 -39.21
C LEU A 373 -4.68 -3.17 -38.82
N PHE A 374 -4.36 -3.75 -37.68
CA PHE A 374 -2.99 -3.91 -37.16
C PHE A 374 -2.70 -5.38 -36.97
N LEU A 375 -1.60 -5.87 -37.55
CA LEU A 375 -1.14 -7.24 -37.38
C LEU A 375 0.09 -7.26 -36.49
N PHE A 376 0.18 -8.28 -35.62
CA PHE A 376 1.33 -8.44 -34.73
C PHE A 376 2.41 -9.29 -35.40
N ASP A 377 3.65 -8.76 -35.45
CA ASP A 377 4.82 -9.40 -36.04
C ASP A 377 5.87 -9.77 -34.99
N GLY A 378 5.45 -10.46 -33.96
CA GLY A 378 6.29 -10.87 -32.84
C GLY A 378 6.48 -12.40 -32.74
N PHE A 379 6.67 -13.09 -33.85
CA PHE A 379 6.81 -14.54 -33.87
C PHE A 379 8.02 -14.98 -33.06
N GLY A 380 7.79 -15.52 -31.84
CA GLY A 380 8.83 -16.08 -30.97
C GLY A 380 9.43 -15.13 -29.93
N SER A 381 8.99 -13.88 -29.80
CA SER A 381 9.35 -13.01 -28.69
C SER A 381 8.18 -12.91 -27.71
N TYR A 382 8.30 -13.61 -26.58
CA TYR A 382 7.40 -13.50 -25.43
C TYR A 382 8.19 -12.83 -24.31
N ASP A 383 8.55 -11.55 -24.47
CA ASP A 383 9.12 -10.71 -23.40
C ASP A 383 8.08 -9.73 -22.91
#